data_0f4ee150038964d6634761806e0264b9
#
_entry.id   0f4ee150038964d6634761806e0264b9
#
_cell.length_a   1.000
_cell.length_b   1.000
_cell.length_c   1.000
_cell.angle_alpha   90.00
_cell.angle_beta   90.00
_cell.angle_gamma   90.00
#
_symmetry.space_group_name_H-M   'P 1'
#
loop_
_entity.id
_entity.type
_entity.pdbx_description
1 polymer ?
#
loop_
_entity_poly.entity_id
_entity_poly.type
_entity_poly.pdbx_seq_one_letter_code
_entity_poly.pdbx_strand_id
1 'polypeptide(L)'
;GVDSSVAAALLQRAVGDQLTCIFVDHGLLRKDEGDQVEQVMKHQFHVDVRRVNAGPRFLSKLAGVTEPEHKRKIIGEEFIRVFEEEAKKIGAVDFLAQGTIYPDVVESGLGGESVVIKSHHNVGGLPDCVDFKEIVEPLRRLFKDEVRKLGTELGLPDELVWRQPFPGPGLAIRVIGDITEEKLTILREADAIFREEMKLAGLDRTTSQFFAVLTDLRSVGVMGDERTYDYTLALRAVQSQDFMTATWSRLPYELLDKVSGRIVGEVKHINRICYDITSKPPAT
;
A
#
# COMPACT_ATOMS: atom_id res chain seq x y z
N GLY A 1 1.45 -6.20 2.66
CA GLY A 1 1.02 -6.51 1.29
C GLY A 1 0.73 -7.99 1.13
N VAL A 2 0.23 -8.40 -0.02
CA VAL A 2 -0.09 -9.82 -0.32
C VAL A 2 1.13 -10.72 -0.11
N ASP A 3 2.28 -10.34 -0.64
CA ASP A 3 3.50 -11.16 -0.60
C ASP A 3 3.97 -11.42 0.83
N SER A 4 4.08 -10.38 1.64
CA SER A 4 4.44 -10.50 3.06
C SER A 4 3.42 -11.32 3.84
N SER A 5 2.12 -11.21 3.52
CA SER A 5 1.07 -12.00 4.19
C SER A 5 1.16 -13.48 3.82
N VAL A 6 1.40 -13.79 2.55
CA VAL A 6 1.60 -15.17 2.09
C VAL A 6 2.88 -15.77 2.68
N ALA A 7 3.99 -14.99 2.69
CA ALA A 7 5.23 -15.42 3.34
C ALA A 7 5.03 -15.71 4.83
N ALA A 8 4.33 -14.84 5.56
CA ALA A 8 4.04 -15.03 6.98
C ALA A 8 3.18 -16.28 7.23
N ALA A 9 2.10 -16.48 6.45
CA ALA A 9 1.25 -17.66 6.58
C ALA A 9 2.01 -18.97 6.26
N LEU A 10 2.87 -18.95 5.23
CA LEU A 10 3.70 -20.09 4.86
C LEU A 10 4.72 -20.42 5.95
N LEU A 11 5.42 -19.40 6.46
CA LEU A 11 6.43 -19.59 7.52
C LEU A 11 5.78 -20.01 8.82
N GLN A 12 4.61 -19.49 9.16
CA GLN A 12 3.87 -19.94 10.36
C GLN A 12 3.58 -21.44 10.30
N ARG A 13 3.21 -21.97 9.13
CA ARG A 13 3.00 -23.42 8.94
C ARG A 13 4.30 -24.22 9.05
N ALA A 14 5.43 -23.63 8.67
CA ALA A 14 6.72 -24.31 8.66
C ALA A 14 7.43 -24.31 10.01
N VAL A 15 7.40 -23.17 10.74
CA VAL A 15 8.22 -22.97 11.96
C VAL A 15 7.40 -22.60 13.20
N GLY A 16 6.08 -22.40 13.05
CA GLY A 16 5.18 -22.14 14.18
C GLY A 16 5.60 -20.93 15.03
N ASP A 17 5.67 -21.12 16.32
CA ASP A 17 5.94 -20.07 17.32
C ASP A 17 7.34 -19.43 17.21
N GLN A 18 8.21 -19.94 16.33
CA GLN A 18 9.50 -19.32 16.07
C GLN A 18 9.39 -18.09 15.16
N LEU A 19 8.21 -17.84 14.56
CA LEU A 19 7.95 -16.68 13.72
C LEU A 19 7.38 -15.53 14.53
N THR A 20 8.04 -14.37 14.50
CA THR A 20 7.49 -13.10 14.96
C THR A 20 7.39 -12.13 13.80
N CYS A 21 6.23 -11.57 13.55
CA CYS A 21 5.99 -10.57 12.52
C CYS A 21 5.92 -9.17 13.12
N ILE A 22 6.73 -8.24 12.60
CA ILE A 22 6.64 -6.82 12.93
C ILE A 22 5.78 -6.14 11.86
N PHE A 23 4.66 -5.56 12.29
CA PHE A 23 3.78 -4.77 11.44
C PHE A 23 3.90 -3.29 11.79
N VAL A 24 4.64 -2.54 10.98
CA VAL A 24 4.80 -1.09 11.15
C VAL A 24 3.60 -0.38 10.54
N ASP A 25 2.74 0.18 11.39
CA ASP A 25 1.67 1.08 10.97
C ASP A 25 2.22 2.50 10.94
N HIS A 26 2.59 2.92 9.76
CA HIS A 26 3.17 4.26 9.51
C HIS A 26 2.12 5.37 9.35
N GLY A 27 0.84 5.09 9.61
CA GLY A 27 -0.24 6.06 9.49
C GLY A 27 -0.64 6.44 8.05
N LEU A 28 -0.05 5.79 7.04
CA LEU A 28 -0.30 6.06 5.61
C LEU A 28 -1.05 4.92 4.91
N LEU A 29 -1.62 4.01 5.70
CA LEU A 29 -2.42 2.90 5.20
C LEU A 29 -3.80 3.35 4.74
N ARG A 30 -4.45 2.54 3.91
CA ARG A 30 -5.86 2.68 3.55
C ARG A 30 -6.75 2.55 4.79
N LYS A 31 -8.02 2.97 4.65
CA LYS A 31 -9.03 2.80 5.70
C LYS A 31 -9.08 1.34 6.17
N ASP A 32 -9.01 1.16 7.48
CA ASP A 32 -9.10 -0.13 8.20
C ASP A 32 -8.10 -1.23 7.78
N GLU A 33 -7.14 -0.89 6.92
CA GLU A 33 -6.20 -1.88 6.35
C GLU A 33 -5.33 -2.53 7.42
N GLY A 34 -4.86 -1.74 8.39
CA GLY A 34 -4.02 -2.24 9.49
C GLY A 34 -4.77 -3.24 10.37
N ASP A 35 -5.99 -2.91 10.74
CA ASP A 35 -6.83 -3.74 11.61
C ASP A 35 -7.21 -5.04 10.91
N GLN A 36 -7.58 -4.98 9.63
CA GLN A 36 -7.89 -6.17 8.82
C GLN A 36 -6.70 -7.14 8.72
N VAL A 37 -5.50 -6.62 8.45
CA VAL A 37 -4.29 -7.47 8.34
C VAL A 37 -3.96 -8.10 9.70
N GLU A 38 -3.98 -7.33 10.76
CA GLU A 38 -3.70 -7.82 12.10
C GLU A 38 -4.71 -8.88 12.54
N GLN A 39 -6.00 -8.63 12.31
CA GLN A 39 -7.07 -9.56 12.65
C GLN A 39 -6.89 -10.91 11.94
N VAL A 40 -6.66 -10.89 10.63
CA VAL A 40 -6.46 -12.12 9.84
C VAL A 40 -5.24 -12.88 10.34
N MET A 41 -4.09 -12.21 10.49
CA MET A 41 -2.85 -12.88 10.88
C MET A 41 -2.92 -13.46 12.28
N LYS A 42 -3.45 -12.72 13.25
CA LYS A 42 -3.56 -13.19 14.63
C LYS A 42 -4.61 -14.27 14.83
N HIS A 43 -5.82 -14.07 14.31
CA HIS A 43 -6.96 -14.92 14.63
C HIS A 43 -7.11 -16.12 13.70
N GLN A 44 -6.76 -16.00 12.43
CA GLN A 44 -6.89 -17.12 11.48
C GLN A 44 -5.60 -17.92 11.34
N PHE A 45 -4.45 -17.25 11.38
CA PHE A 45 -3.15 -17.91 11.18
C PHE A 45 -2.32 -18.07 12.44
N HIS A 46 -2.79 -17.54 13.57
CA HIS A 46 -2.10 -17.60 14.88
C HIS A 46 -0.65 -17.11 14.84
N VAL A 47 -0.38 -16.12 13.96
CA VAL A 47 0.94 -15.51 13.85
C VAL A 47 1.16 -14.53 15.00
N ASP A 48 2.33 -14.56 15.63
CA ASP A 48 2.74 -13.51 16.58
C ASP A 48 2.99 -12.21 15.78
N VAL A 49 2.01 -11.31 15.79
CA VAL A 49 2.09 -10.01 15.10
C VAL A 49 2.24 -8.90 16.14
N ARG A 50 3.37 -8.21 16.08
CA ARG A 50 3.65 -7.00 16.86
C ARG A 50 3.35 -5.79 16.01
N ARG A 51 2.21 -5.16 16.22
CA ARG A 51 1.85 -3.91 15.53
C ARG A 51 2.48 -2.74 16.26
N VAL A 52 3.24 -1.93 15.51
CA VAL A 52 3.89 -0.71 15.96
C VAL A 52 3.14 0.48 15.39
N ASN A 53 2.43 1.23 16.23
CA ASN A 53 1.78 2.46 15.82
C ASN A 53 2.81 3.59 15.73
N ALA A 54 3.37 3.81 14.55
CA ALA A 54 4.38 4.82 14.26
C ALA A 54 3.82 6.03 13.48
N GLY A 55 2.50 6.09 13.23
CA GLY A 55 1.87 7.16 12.43
C GLY A 55 2.32 8.58 12.80
N PRO A 56 2.24 9.02 14.06
CA PRO A 56 2.69 10.35 14.46
C PRO A 56 4.16 10.63 14.13
N ARG A 57 5.02 9.63 14.25
CA ARG A 57 6.44 9.72 13.96
C ARG A 57 6.70 9.95 12.46
N PHE A 58 6.02 9.20 11.59
CA PHE A 58 6.11 9.38 10.15
C PHE A 58 5.54 10.72 9.71
N LEU A 59 4.38 11.12 10.21
CA LEU A 59 3.75 12.39 9.87
C LEU A 59 4.60 13.59 10.28
N SER A 60 5.25 13.54 11.44
CA SER A 60 6.16 14.61 11.87
C SER A 60 7.36 14.77 10.93
N LYS A 61 7.89 13.68 10.38
CA LYS A 61 8.98 13.70 9.40
C LYS A 61 8.56 14.19 8.02
N LEU A 62 7.29 13.98 7.67
CA LEU A 62 6.71 14.36 6.38
C LEU A 62 6.12 15.77 6.37
N ALA A 63 6.09 16.47 7.50
CA ALA A 63 5.56 17.82 7.61
C ALA A 63 6.27 18.78 6.62
N GLY A 64 5.47 19.41 5.73
CA GLY A 64 5.96 20.34 4.71
C GLY A 64 6.69 19.69 3.54
N VAL A 65 6.79 18.36 3.47
CA VAL A 65 7.42 17.65 2.36
C VAL A 65 6.40 17.43 1.25
N THR A 66 6.64 18.02 0.10
CA THR A 66 5.71 18.00 -1.06
C THR A 66 6.17 17.10 -2.19
N GLU A 67 7.48 16.93 -2.36
CA GLU A 67 8.09 16.22 -3.48
C GLU A 67 7.99 14.70 -3.26
N PRO A 68 7.42 13.90 -4.21
CA PRO A 68 7.13 12.48 -4.05
C PRO A 68 8.36 11.60 -3.74
N GLU A 69 9.49 11.83 -4.40
CA GLU A 69 10.70 11.03 -4.15
C GLU A 69 11.29 11.33 -2.77
N HIS A 70 11.18 12.57 -2.30
CA HIS A 70 11.60 12.92 -0.94
C HIS A 70 10.71 12.25 0.10
N LYS A 71 9.38 12.23 -0.12
CA LYS A 71 8.45 11.46 0.73
C LYS A 71 8.83 9.98 0.80
N ARG A 72 9.13 9.37 -0.34
CA ARG A 72 9.51 7.95 -0.42
C ARG A 72 10.78 7.65 0.39
N LYS A 73 11.81 8.49 0.26
CA LYS A 73 13.08 8.34 0.99
C LYS A 73 12.86 8.43 2.50
N ILE A 74 12.17 9.47 2.96
CA ILE A 74 11.87 9.67 4.39
C ILE A 74 11.10 8.47 4.94
N ILE A 75 10.06 8.01 4.23
CA ILE A 75 9.25 6.88 4.68
C ILE A 75 10.09 5.59 4.75
N GLY A 76 10.91 5.35 3.74
CA GLY A 76 11.78 4.17 3.72
C GLY A 76 12.80 4.17 4.85
N GLU A 77 13.52 5.27 5.04
CA GLU A 77 14.50 5.40 6.12
C GLU A 77 13.86 5.24 7.51
N GLU A 78 12.71 5.88 7.71
CA GLU A 78 12.02 5.83 8.99
C GLU A 78 11.43 4.45 9.27
N PHE A 79 10.93 3.75 8.23
CA PHE A 79 10.45 2.39 8.35
C PHE A 79 11.54 1.45 8.88
N ILE A 80 12.75 1.56 8.37
CA ILE A 80 13.88 0.74 8.82
C ILE A 80 14.22 1.03 10.28
N ARG A 81 14.30 2.31 10.66
CA ARG A 81 14.59 2.68 12.06
C ARG A 81 13.55 2.10 13.02
N VAL A 82 12.27 2.22 12.70
CA VAL A 82 11.20 1.64 13.52
C VAL A 82 11.32 0.13 13.58
N PHE A 83 11.59 -0.52 12.43
CA PHE A 83 11.77 -1.96 12.37
C PHE A 83 12.95 -2.43 13.23
N GLU A 84 14.09 -1.75 13.15
CA GLU A 84 15.28 -2.03 13.97
C GLU A 84 15.03 -1.90 15.46
N GLU A 85 14.35 -0.82 15.87
CA GLU A 85 13.99 -0.59 17.27
C GLU A 85 13.12 -1.72 17.82
N GLU A 86 12.16 -2.20 17.02
CA GLU A 86 11.29 -3.31 17.42
C GLU A 86 12.00 -4.66 17.37
N ALA A 87 12.85 -4.90 16.38
CA ALA A 87 13.64 -6.12 16.28
C ALA A 87 14.55 -6.30 17.51
N LYS A 88 15.18 -5.22 17.98
CA LYS A 88 15.99 -5.23 19.20
C LYS A 88 15.20 -5.65 20.46
N LYS A 89 13.91 -5.33 20.53
CA LYS A 89 13.03 -5.73 21.65
C LYS A 89 12.67 -7.21 21.65
N ILE A 90 12.76 -7.86 20.48
CA ILE A 90 12.52 -9.31 20.36
C ILE A 90 13.69 -10.09 20.95
N GLY A 91 14.90 -9.55 20.89
CA GLY A 91 16.12 -10.22 21.32
C GLY A 91 16.89 -10.83 20.17
N ALA A 92 17.68 -11.86 20.44
CA ALA A 92 18.46 -12.53 19.42
C ALA A 92 17.55 -13.29 18.45
N VAL A 93 17.63 -12.93 17.17
CA VAL A 93 16.96 -13.61 16.06
C VAL A 93 17.99 -14.07 15.04
N ASP A 94 17.83 -15.27 14.54
CA ASP A 94 18.80 -15.87 13.60
C ASP A 94 18.52 -15.48 12.16
N PHE A 95 17.25 -15.28 11.78
CA PHE A 95 16.83 -15.11 10.39
C PHE A 95 15.91 -13.91 10.22
N LEU A 96 16.09 -13.20 9.11
CA LEU A 96 15.13 -12.20 8.62
C LEU A 96 14.34 -12.80 7.44
N ALA A 97 13.00 -12.83 7.55
CA ALA A 97 12.15 -13.26 6.46
C ALA A 97 11.67 -12.08 5.61
N GLN A 98 11.75 -12.21 4.29
CA GLN A 98 11.29 -11.21 3.33
C GLN A 98 10.33 -11.83 2.30
N GLY A 99 9.31 -11.06 1.92
CA GLY A 99 8.33 -11.43 0.90
C GLY A 99 8.77 -11.11 -0.54
N THR A 100 10.07 -11.19 -0.84
CA THR A 100 10.62 -10.98 -2.20
C THR A 100 10.03 -12.00 -3.17
N ILE A 101 9.59 -11.56 -4.34
CA ILE A 101 9.07 -12.41 -5.43
C ILE A 101 9.99 -12.35 -6.66
N TYR A 102 9.77 -13.23 -7.64
CA TYR A 102 10.67 -13.34 -8.79
C TYR A 102 10.80 -12.05 -9.61
N PRO A 103 9.74 -11.27 -9.89
CA PRO A 103 9.89 -9.96 -10.54
C PRO A 103 10.82 -9.00 -9.82
N ASP A 104 10.79 -8.95 -8.48
CA ASP A 104 11.69 -8.09 -7.69
C ASP A 104 13.16 -8.48 -7.90
N VAL A 105 13.42 -9.78 -8.08
CA VAL A 105 14.78 -10.30 -8.36
C VAL A 105 15.25 -9.88 -9.75
N VAL A 106 14.35 -9.92 -10.74
CA VAL A 106 14.69 -9.55 -12.13
C VAL A 106 14.90 -8.04 -12.25
N GLU A 107 14.06 -7.24 -11.63
CA GLU A 107 14.17 -5.76 -11.61
C GLU A 107 15.44 -5.29 -10.90
N SER A 108 15.93 -6.04 -9.91
CA SER A 108 17.15 -5.72 -9.19
C SER A 108 18.44 -6.11 -9.94
N GLY A 109 18.34 -6.62 -11.15
CA GLY A 109 19.48 -6.94 -12.04
C GLY A 109 19.90 -8.40 -12.02
N LEU A 110 20.06 -8.97 -13.22
CA LEU A 110 20.57 -10.30 -13.46
C LEU A 110 22.08 -10.36 -13.14
N GLY A 111 22.43 -10.95 -12.04
CA GLY A 111 23.79 -11.39 -11.80
C GLY A 111 24.37 -11.02 -10.45
N GLY A 112 24.74 -12.00 -9.69
CA GLY A 112 25.73 -12.13 -8.61
C GLY A 112 25.97 -11.00 -7.59
N GLU A 113 25.63 -9.77 -7.93
CA GLU A 113 25.79 -8.57 -7.10
C GLU A 113 24.47 -8.03 -6.51
N SER A 114 23.44 -8.84 -6.51
CA SER A 114 22.09 -8.45 -6.08
C SER A 114 21.97 -8.01 -4.60
N VAL A 115 23.02 -8.18 -3.81
CA VAL A 115 23.06 -7.70 -2.42
C VAL A 115 23.20 -6.18 -2.37
N VAL A 116 23.86 -5.55 -3.34
CA VAL A 116 24.11 -4.09 -3.35
C VAL A 116 22.94 -3.31 -3.95
N ILE A 117 22.20 -3.91 -4.90
CA ILE A 117 21.10 -3.23 -5.60
C ILE A 117 19.76 -3.34 -4.83
N LYS A 118 19.60 -4.34 -3.96
CA LYS A 118 18.49 -4.39 -2.99
C LYS A 118 18.39 -3.16 -2.10
N SER A 119 19.46 -2.36 -1.98
CA SER A 119 19.43 -1.06 -1.31
C SER A 119 18.50 -0.04 -1.98
N HIS A 120 18.08 -0.23 -3.23
CA HIS A 120 17.25 0.73 -3.96
C HIS A 120 15.75 0.40 -4.01
N HIS A 121 15.36 -0.87 -3.82
CA HIS A 121 13.95 -1.25 -3.69
C HIS A 121 13.53 -1.50 -2.23
N ASN A 122 14.41 -1.96 -1.37
CA ASN A 122 14.35 -1.65 0.05
C ASN A 122 14.97 -0.26 0.22
N VAL A 123 14.16 0.77 0.18
CA VAL A 123 14.59 2.13 0.46
C VAL A 123 15.13 2.14 1.89
N GLY A 124 16.45 1.91 2.02
CA GLY A 124 17.12 1.99 3.29
C GLY A 124 18.01 0.82 3.70
N GLY A 125 18.24 -0.20 2.87
CA GLY A 125 19.16 -1.29 3.25
C GLY A 125 18.60 -2.26 4.31
N LEU A 126 19.38 -3.29 4.59
CA LEU A 126 19.15 -4.17 5.74
C LEU A 126 19.49 -3.42 7.04
N PRO A 127 18.80 -3.72 8.13
CA PRO A 127 19.15 -3.18 9.43
C PRO A 127 20.62 -3.49 9.79
N ASP A 128 21.46 -2.48 9.88
CA ASP A 128 22.88 -2.64 10.25
C ASP A 128 23.07 -3.05 11.73
N CYS A 129 22.00 -2.97 12.50
CA CYS A 129 22.03 -3.15 13.95
C CYS A 129 21.58 -4.52 14.45
N VAL A 130 21.12 -5.40 13.56
CA VAL A 130 20.70 -6.78 13.90
C VAL A 130 21.54 -7.75 13.08
N ASP A 131 22.26 -8.60 13.77
CA ASP A 131 23.18 -9.58 13.15
C ASP A 131 22.38 -10.85 12.79
N PHE A 132 21.73 -10.82 11.62
CA PHE A 132 21.03 -11.98 11.09
C PHE A 132 22.02 -12.95 10.44
N LYS A 133 21.88 -14.25 10.72
CA LYS A 133 22.70 -15.29 10.06
C LYS A 133 22.38 -15.39 8.57
N GLU A 134 21.11 -15.26 8.20
CA GLU A 134 20.65 -15.40 6.82
C GLU A 134 19.30 -14.71 6.60
N ILE A 135 19.04 -14.35 5.33
CA ILE A 135 17.74 -13.85 4.88
C ILE A 135 16.97 -15.00 4.24
N VAL A 136 15.75 -15.24 4.72
CA VAL A 136 14.83 -16.25 4.21
C VAL A 136 13.83 -15.60 3.26
N GLU A 137 13.85 -15.98 1.98
CA GLU A 137 12.97 -15.45 0.93
C GLU A 137 12.12 -16.59 0.32
N PRO A 138 11.05 -17.03 0.99
CA PRO A 138 10.32 -18.23 0.60
C PRO A 138 9.59 -18.11 -0.74
N LEU A 139 9.31 -16.87 -1.19
CA LEU A 139 8.58 -16.60 -2.43
C LEU A 139 9.48 -16.17 -3.60
N ARG A 140 10.80 -16.16 -3.43
CA ARG A 140 11.79 -15.61 -4.38
C ARG A 140 11.68 -16.15 -5.82
N ARG A 141 11.18 -17.36 -6.00
CA ARG A 141 11.05 -18.04 -7.29
C ARG A 141 9.64 -17.99 -7.88
N LEU A 142 8.70 -17.34 -7.21
CA LEU A 142 7.30 -17.30 -7.61
C LEU A 142 6.95 -15.97 -8.29
N PHE A 143 6.09 -16.05 -9.31
CA PHE A 143 5.43 -14.91 -9.90
C PHE A 143 4.23 -14.48 -9.06
N LYS A 144 3.73 -13.28 -9.30
CA LYS A 144 2.63 -12.68 -8.51
C LYS A 144 1.35 -13.49 -8.51
N ASP A 145 1.02 -14.10 -9.63
CA ASP A 145 -0.16 -14.98 -9.76
C ASP A 145 0.03 -16.31 -9.01
N GLU A 146 1.25 -16.84 -8.98
CA GLU A 146 1.58 -18.04 -8.20
C GLU A 146 1.53 -17.76 -6.70
N VAL A 147 2.02 -16.58 -6.26
CA VAL A 147 1.90 -16.14 -4.87
C VAL A 147 0.44 -16.02 -4.45
N ARG A 148 -0.43 -15.49 -5.32
CA ARG A 148 -1.88 -15.43 -5.05
C ARG A 148 -2.49 -16.82 -4.94
N LYS A 149 -2.17 -17.73 -5.85
CA LYS A 149 -2.62 -19.14 -5.77
C LYS A 149 -2.18 -19.78 -4.45
N LEU A 150 -0.89 -19.62 -4.10
CA LEU A 150 -0.37 -20.11 -2.82
C LEU A 150 -1.13 -19.50 -1.64
N GLY A 151 -1.43 -18.21 -1.67
CA GLY A 151 -2.22 -17.54 -0.64
C GLY A 151 -3.61 -18.15 -0.48
N THR A 152 -4.28 -18.44 -1.58
CA THR A 152 -5.59 -19.13 -1.58
C THR A 152 -5.48 -20.56 -1.02
N GLU A 153 -4.47 -21.32 -1.44
CA GLU A 153 -4.20 -22.69 -0.93
C GLU A 153 -3.87 -22.71 0.57
N LEU A 154 -3.23 -21.65 1.07
CA LEU A 154 -2.97 -21.47 2.50
C LEU A 154 -4.23 -21.07 3.29
N GLY A 155 -5.32 -20.70 2.62
CA GLY A 155 -6.58 -20.28 3.24
C GLY A 155 -6.65 -18.80 3.60
N LEU A 156 -5.79 -17.95 3.00
CA LEU A 156 -5.91 -16.50 3.16
C LEU A 156 -7.21 -15.99 2.54
N PRO A 157 -7.92 -15.05 3.20
CA PRO A 157 -9.15 -14.48 2.65
C PRO A 157 -8.91 -13.79 1.31
N ASP A 158 -9.91 -13.86 0.44
CA ASP A 158 -9.90 -13.26 -0.89
C ASP A 158 -9.59 -11.75 -0.86
N GLU A 159 -10.10 -11.03 0.12
CA GLU A 159 -9.83 -9.60 0.31
C GLU A 159 -8.35 -9.31 0.55
N LEU A 160 -7.60 -10.26 1.08
CA LEU A 160 -6.18 -10.12 1.31
C LEU A 160 -5.36 -10.56 0.09
N VAL A 161 -5.72 -11.69 -0.53
CA VAL A 161 -5.03 -12.28 -1.69
C VAL A 161 -5.19 -11.40 -2.93
N TRP A 162 -6.40 -10.90 -3.16
CA TRP A 162 -6.75 -10.13 -4.36
C TRP A 162 -6.81 -8.63 -4.15
N ARG A 163 -6.28 -8.15 -3.04
CA ARG A 163 -6.22 -6.71 -2.78
C ARG A 163 -5.48 -5.97 -3.90
N GLN A 164 -5.95 -4.76 -4.16
CA GLN A 164 -5.32 -3.87 -5.13
C GLN A 164 -3.86 -3.57 -4.76
N PRO A 165 -2.95 -3.47 -5.75
CA PRO A 165 -1.58 -3.05 -5.51
C PRO A 165 -1.54 -1.76 -4.69
N PHE A 166 -0.66 -1.72 -3.69
CA PHE A 166 -0.51 -0.57 -2.82
C PHE A 166 0.98 -0.30 -2.61
N PRO A 167 1.45 0.90 -2.92
CA PRO A 167 2.87 1.22 -2.86
C PRO A 167 3.38 1.24 -1.42
N GLY A 168 4.68 0.97 -1.24
CA GLY A 168 5.33 1.01 0.08
C GLY A 168 5.11 2.34 0.84
N PRO A 169 5.22 3.52 0.20
CA PRO A 169 4.92 4.80 0.83
C PRO A 169 3.43 5.03 1.19
N GLY A 170 2.56 4.09 0.86
CA GLY A 170 1.14 4.17 1.17
C GLY A 170 0.44 5.34 0.48
N LEU A 171 -0.49 5.98 1.20
CA LEU A 171 -1.23 7.14 0.71
C LEU A 171 -0.38 8.41 0.54
N ALA A 172 0.85 8.45 1.06
CA ALA A 172 1.71 9.62 0.97
C ALA A 172 1.94 10.11 -0.46
N ILE A 173 2.07 9.18 -1.41
CA ILE A 173 2.26 9.51 -2.83
C ILE A 173 0.95 9.71 -3.59
N ARG A 174 -0.18 9.55 -2.92
CA ARG A 174 -1.53 9.83 -3.45
C ARG A 174 -2.13 11.12 -2.88
N VAL A 175 -1.39 11.82 -2.04
CA VAL A 175 -1.65 13.19 -1.62
C VAL A 175 -0.67 14.08 -2.37
N ILE A 176 -1.17 14.93 -3.26
CA ILE A 176 -0.37 15.95 -3.94
C ILE A 176 -0.14 17.10 -2.95
N GLY A 177 1.08 17.63 -2.92
CA GLY A 177 1.47 18.62 -1.92
C GLY A 177 1.90 18.01 -0.58
N ASP A 178 1.78 18.74 0.52
CA ASP A 178 2.09 18.31 1.87
C ASP A 178 1.07 17.30 2.41
N ILE A 179 1.50 16.53 3.41
CA ILE A 179 0.65 15.51 4.04
C ILE A 179 0.18 16.01 5.40
N THR A 180 -1.15 15.95 5.61
CA THR A 180 -1.78 16.22 6.89
C THR A 180 -2.74 15.08 7.28
N GLU A 181 -3.05 14.95 8.55
CA GLU A 181 -4.07 14.00 9.04
C GLU A 181 -5.44 14.23 8.38
N GLU A 182 -5.83 15.50 8.18
CA GLU A 182 -7.06 15.87 7.49
C GLU A 182 -7.06 15.33 6.05
N LYS A 183 -6.01 15.61 5.26
CA LYS A 183 -5.89 15.15 3.88
C LYS A 183 -5.89 13.62 3.79
N LEU A 184 -5.23 12.95 4.71
CA LEU A 184 -5.23 11.48 4.77
C LEU A 184 -6.61 10.92 5.09
N THR A 185 -7.35 11.54 6.00
CA THR A 185 -8.72 11.14 6.34
C THR A 185 -9.64 11.28 5.14
N ILE A 186 -9.61 12.44 4.48
CA ILE A 186 -10.37 12.70 3.25
C ILE A 186 -10.06 11.63 2.18
N LEU A 187 -8.78 11.38 1.94
CA LEU A 187 -8.36 10.42 0.92
C LEU A 187 -8.75 8.98 1.27
N ARG A 188 -8.64 8.57 2.54
CA ARG A 188 -9.05 7.24 3.01
C ARG A 188 -10.53 6.98 2.77
N GLU A 189 -11.38 7.93 3.12
CA GLU A 189 -12.82 7.81 2.92
C GLU A 189 -13.17 7.75 1.42
N ALA A 190 -12.63 8.65 0.62
CA ALA A 190 -12.89 8.68 -0.82
C ALA A 190 -12.36 7.42 -1.54
N ASP A 191 -11.16 6.96 -1.22
CA ASP A 191 -10.59 5.72 -1.79
C ASP A 191 -11.41 4.48 -1.38
N ALA A 192 -11.92 4.45 -0.16
CA ALA A 192 -12.78 3.37 0.32
C ALA A 192 -14.09 3.28 -0.46
N ILE A 193 -14.77 4.41 -0.70
CA ILE A 193 -15.99 4.48 -1.51
C ILE A 193 -15.70 4.01 -2.95
N PHE A 194 -14.63 4.51 -3.57
CA PHE A 194 -14.29 4.09 -4.93
C PHE A 194 -14.02 2.59 -5.02
N ARG A 195 -13.27 2.02 -4.09
CA ARG A 195 -13.00 0.57 -4.05
C ARG A 195 -14.26 -0.25 -3.80
N GLU A 196 -15.15 0.21 -2.94
CA GLU A 196 -16.43 -0.45 -2.67
C GLU A 196 -17.30 -0.50 -3.93
N GLU A 197 -17.47 0.63 -4.61
CA GLU A 197 -18.29 0.68 -5.83
C GLU A 197 -17.69 -0.13 -6.99
N MET A 198 -16.37 -0.16 -7.12
CA MET A 198 -15.69 -1.04 -8.10
C MET A 198 -15.95 -2.52 -7.79
N LYS A 199 -15.97 -2.92 -6.51
CA LYS A 199 -16.29 -4.28 -6.08
C LYS A 199 -17.75 -4.62 -6.35
N LEU A 200 -18.68 -3.71 -6.00
CA LEU A 200 -20.13 -3.89 -6.25
C LEU A 200 -20.45 -4.00 -7.75
N ALA A 201 -19.70 -3.31 -8.59
CA ALA A 201 -19.82 -3.39 -10.04
C ALA A 201 -19.13 -4.63 -10.67
N GLY A 202 -18.43 -5.46 -9.86
CA GLY A 202 -17.68 -6.63 -10.35
C GLY A 202 -16.45 -6.29 -11.18
N LEU A 203 -15.93 -5.06 -11.07
CA LEU A 203 -14.78 -4.56 -11.84
C LEU A 203 -13.45 -4.61 -11.08
N ASP A 204 -13.48 -4.94 -9.80
CA ASP A 204 -12.30 -5.00 -8.93
C ASP A 204 -11.27 -6.06 -9.33
N ARG A 205 -11.72 -7.15 -9.98
CA ARG A 205 -10.88 -8.25 -10.48
C ARG A 205 -10.40 -8.05 -11.91
N THR A 206 -11.14 -7.29 -12.70
CA THR A 206 -10.85 -7.05 -14.12
C THR A 206 -10.05 -5.78 -14.37
N THR A 207 -10.01 -4.87 -13.41
CA THR A 207 -9.21 -3.64 -13.48
C THR A 207 -7.88 -3.84 -12.75
N SER A 208 -6.75 -3.64 -13.45
CA SER A 208 -5.42 -3.96 -12.91
C SER A 208 -5.06 -3.13 -11.69
N GLN A 209 -5.40 -1.83 -11.71
CA GLN A 209 -5.23 -0.94 -10.57
C GLN A 209 -6.23 0.21 -10.63
N PHE A 210 -6.79 0.58 -9.48
CA PHE A 210 -7.65 1.74 -9.33
C PHE A 210 -7.50 2.35 -7.92
N PHE A 211 -7.59 3.67 -7.84
CA PHE A 211 -7.37 4.43 -6.61
C PHE A 211 -7.81 5.89 -6.75
N ALA A 212 -7.96 6.55 -5.62
CA ALA A 212 -8.16 7.99 -5.53
C ALA A 212 -6.84 8.72 -5.25
N VAL A 213 -6.75 9.96 -5.73
CA VAL A 213 -5.64 10.89 -5.50
C VAL A 213 -6.21 12.21 -5.02
N LEU A 214 -5.80 12.68 -3.84
CA LEU A 214 -6.17 13.99 -3.36
C LEU A 214 -5.22 15.03 -3.95
N THR A 215 -5.75 15.92 -4.77
CA THR A 215 -4.97 17.02 -5.34
C THR A 215 -4.90 18.20 -4.37
N ASP A 216 -3.98 19.11 -4.63
CA ASP A 216 -3.91 20.38 -3.89
C ASP A 216 -4.75 21.50 -4.55
N LEU A 217 -5.46 21.15 -5.63
CA LEU A 217 -6.37 22.07 -6.32
C LEU A 217 -7.64 22.24 -5.52
N ARG A 218 -8.03 23.48 -5.32
CA ARG A 218 -9.30 23.85 -4.71
C ARG A 218 -10.20 24.59 -5.70
N SER A 219 -11.48 24.38 -5.56
CA SER A 219 -12.46 25.06 -6.42
C SER A 219 -13.66 25.52 -5.60
N VAL A 220 -14.35 26.52 -6.14
CA VAL A 220 -15.62 26.98 -5.56
C VAL A 220 -16.70 25.94 -5.89
N GLY A 221 -17.44 25.53 -4.88
CA GLY A 221 -18.64 24.71 -4.97
C GLY A 221 -19.82 25.37 -4.29
N VAL A 222 -20.99 24.80 -4.48
CA VAL A 222 -22.22 25.18 -3.76
C VAL A 222 -22.78 23.91 -3.12
N MET A 223 -22.94 23.94 -1.81
CA MET A 223 -23.55 22.86 -1.01
C MET A 223 -24.73 23.46 -0.23
N GLY A 224 -25.93 23.13 -0.68
CA GLY A 224 -27.13 23.85 -0.18
C GLY A 224 -27.07 25.31 -0.53
N ASP A 225 -27.22 26.19 0.47
CA ASP A 225 -27.20 27.66 0.31
C ASP A 225 -25.81 28.28 0.56
N GLU A 226 -24.78 27.43 0.82
CA GLU A 226 -23.43 27.91 1.15
C GLU A 226 -22.44 27.67 0.00
N ARG A 227 -21.53 28.63 -0.17
CA ARG A 227 -20.36 28.45 -1.04
C ARG A 227 -19.26 27.73 -0.28
N THR A 228 -18.69 26.72 -0.92
CA THR A 228 -17.53 25.99 -0.41
C THR A 228 -16.29 26.29 -1.24
N TYR A 229 -15.12 26.11 -0.64
CA TYR A 229 -13.84 26.18 -1.33
C TYR A 229 -13.01 24.96 -0.94
N ASP A 230 -13.28 23.86 -1.63
CA ASP A 230 -12.85 22.52 -1.25
C ASP A 230 -11.96 21.87 -2.30
N TYR A 231 -11.43 20.71 -1.97
CA TYR A 231 -10.48 19.98 -2.81
C TYR A 231 -11.12 19.37 -4.05
N THR A 232 -10.29 19.25 -5.08
CA THR A 232 -10.54 18.39 -6.23
C THR A 232 -9.88 17.03 -5.99
N LEU A 233 -10.65 15.96 -6.14
CA LEU A 233 -10.16 14.58 -6.09
C LEU A 233 -10.06 14.01 -7.50
N ALA A 234 -8.95 13.34 -7.82
CA ALA A 234 -8.80 12.60 -9.04
C ALA A 234 -9.02 11.11 -8.79
N LEU A 235 -9.82 10.46 -9.63
CA LEU A 235 -9.95 9.01 -9.69
C LEU A 235 -9.10 8.49 -10.84
N ARG A 236 -8.36 7.44 -10.62
CA ARG A 236 -7.54 6.77 -11.64
C ARG A 236 -7.82 5.29 -11.63
N ALA A 237 -8.10 4.72 -12.80
CA ALA A 237 -8.21 3.28 -13.03
C ALA A 237 -7.47 2.92 -14.32
N VAL A 238 -6.68 1.85 -14.29
CA VAL A 238 -5.82 1.46 -15.41
C VAL A 238 -5.88 -0.04 -15.67
N GLN A 239 -5.67 -0.39 -16.94
CA GLN A 239 -5.38 -1.75 -17.40
C GLN A 239 -3.89 -1.86 -17.73
N SER A 240 -3.25 -2.89 -17.22
CA SER A 240 -1.84 -3.17 -17.47
C SER A 240 -1.56 -4.66 -17.31
N GLN A 241 -0.54 -5.16 -17.99
CA GLN A 241 -0.03 -6.51 -17.80
C GLN A 241 1.23 -6.53 -16.92
N ASP A 242 2.07 -5.54 -17.06
CA ASP A 242 3.41 -5.49 -16.44
C ASP A 242 3.65 -4.24 -15.56
N PHE A 243 2.70 -3.32 -15.51
CA PHE A 243 2.78 -2.01 -14.85
C PHE A 243 3.88 -1.07 -15.38
N MET A 244 4.65 -1.49 -16.39
CA MET A 244 5.56 -0.59 -17.11
C MET A 244 4.78 0.31 -18.05
N THR A 245 3.82 -0.28 -18.76
CA THR A 245 2.85 0.43 -19.59
C THR A 245 1.43 0.21 -19.06
N ALA A 246 0.58 1.19 -19.19
CA ALA A 246 -0.83 1.09 -18.81
C ALA A 246 -1.72 1.98 -19.66
N THR A 247 -2.92 1.51 -19.95
CA THR A 247 -3.99 2.31 -20.54
C THR A 247 -5.03 2.62 -19.49
N TRP A 248 -5.67 3.79 -19.57
CA TRP A 248 -6.77 4.11 -18.65
C TRP A 248 -7.97 3.19 -18.90
N SER A 249 -8.65 2.78 -17.82
CA SER A 249 -9.83 1.92 -17.89
C SER A 249 -11.06 2.74 -18.23
N ARG A 250 -11.85 2.27 -19.21
CA ARG A 250 -13.14 2.87 -19.58
C ARG A 250 -14.22 2.36 -18.65
N LEU A 251 -14.29 2.94 -17.45
CA LEU A 251 -15.34 2.61 -16.50
C LEU A 251 -16.70 3.09 -17.02
N PRO A 252 -17.80 2.36 -16.71
CA PRO A 252 -19.16 2.81 -17.03
C PRO A 252 -19.45 4.20 -16.46
N TYR A 253 -20.11 5.05 -17.24
CA TYR A 253 -20.47 6.40 -16.78
C TYR A 253 -21.38 6.39 -15.55
N GLU A 254 -22.29 5.43 -15.47
CA GLU A 254 -23.18 5.23 -14.32
C GLU A 254 -22.39 4.93 -13.04
N LEU A 255 -21.30 4.16 -13.16
CA LEU A 255 -20.39 3.92 -12.04
C LEU A 255 -19.65 5.18 -11.62
N LEU A 256 -19.12 5.94 -12.58
CA LEU A 256 -18.42 7.20 -12.30
C LEU A 256 -19.38 8.22 -11.67
N ASP A 257 -20.60 8.32 -12.14
CA ASP A 257 -21.65 9.19 -11.59
C ASP A 257 -21.96 8.79 -10.14
N LYS A 258 -22.18 7.49 -9.90
CA LYS A 258 -22.45 6.96 -8.56
C LYS A 258 -21.31 7.22 -7.58
N VAL A 259 -20.07 6.94 -8.00
CA VAL A 259 -18.86 7.18 -7.18
C VAL A 259 -18.72 8.67 -6.87
N SER A 260 -18.89 9.52 -7.87
CA SER A 260 -18.82 10.98 -7.71
C SER A 260 -19.89 11.49 -6.73
N GLY A 261 -21.14 11.07 -6.91
CA GLY A 261 -22.25 11.45 -6.04
C GLY A 261 -22.04 11.01 -4.59
N ARG A 262 -21.57 9.77 -4.38
CA ARG A 262 -21.25 9.26 -3.04
C ARG A 262 -20.09 10.01 -2.39
N ILE A 263 -18.98 10.20 -3.10
CA ILE A 263 -17.81 10.89 -2.53
C ILE A 263 -18.18 12.33 -2.13
N VAL A 264 -18.83 13.08 -3.01
CA VAL A 264 -19.22 14.48 -2.69
C VAL A 264 -20.26 14.53 -1.57
N GLY A 265 -21.17 13.56 -1.47
CA GLY A 265 -22.20 13.53 -0.44
C GLY A 265 -21.72 13.00 0.91
N GLU A 266 -20.76 12.07 0.93
CA GLU A 266 -20.35 11.37 2.17
C GLU A 266 -19.02 11.88 2.72
N VAL A 267 -18.13 12.45 1.88
CA VAL A 267 -16.78 12.90 2.28
C VAL A 267 -16.72 14.42 2.30
N LYS A 268 -16.50 14.99 3.47
CA LYS A 268 -16.36 16.46 3.63
C LYS A 268 -15.10 16.97 2.91
N HIS A 269 -15.15 18.23 2.52
CA HIS A 269 -14.02 18.95 1.90
C HIS A 269 -13.64 18.47 0.49
N ILE A 270 -14.55 17.80 -0.21
CA ILE A 270 -14.43 17.50 -1.65
C ILE A 270 -15.67 18.05 -2.36
N ASN A 271 -15.46 18.90 -3.36
CA ASN A 271 -16.55 19.45 -4.18
C ASN A 271 -16.37 19.18 -5.68
N ARG A 272 -15.32 18.49 -6.07
CA ARG A 272 -15.04 18.17 -7.49
C ARG A 272 -14.34 16.83 -7.63
N ILE A 273 -14.85 16.02 -8.56
CA ILE A 273 -14.25 14.75 -8.95
C ILE A 273 -13.78 14.85 -10.40
N CYS A 274 -12.55 14.44 -10.67
CA CYS A 274 -11.99 14.28 -12.01
C CYS A 274 -11.63 12.83 -12.25
N TYR A 275 -11.78 12.34 -13.49
CA TYR A 275 -11.30 11.02 -13.87
C TYR A 275 -10.06 11.16 -14.76
N ASP A 276 -8.94 10.56 -14.36
CA ASP A 276 -7.68 10.63 -15.10
C ASP A 276 -7.68 9.62 -16.26
N ILE A 277 -7.73 10.14 -17.47
CA ILE A 277 -7.73 9.38 -18.72
C ILE A 277 -6.36 9.30 -19.39
N THR A 278 -5.28 9.55 -18.63
CA THR A 278 -3.92 9.55 -19.15
C THR A 278 -3.31 8.16 -19.08
N SER A 279 -2.78 7.68 -20.20
CA SER A 279 -2.04 6.41 -20.25
C SER A 279 -0.64 6.54 -19.66
N LYS A 280 -0.01 5.40 -19.31
CA LYS A 280 1.38 5.34 -18.90
C LYS A 280 2.22 4.71 -20.03
N PRO A 281 3.28 5.33 -20.51
CA PRO A 281 3.64 6.73 -20.25
C PRO A 281 2.61 7.73 -20.78
N PRO A 282 2.59 9.01 -20.35
CA PRO A 282 3.54 9.62 -19.41
C PRO A 282 3.12 9.54 -17.94
N ALA A 283 1.84 9.30 -17.64
CA ALA A 283 1.35 9.26 -16.27
C ALA A 283 1.75 7.98 -15.53
N THR A 284 2.06 8.10 -14.24
CA THR A 284 2.43 6.95 -13.41
C THR A 284 1.62 6.92 -12.11
#